data_2224caa3d4c15a5837b30e9e9e63e663
#
_entry.id   2224caa3d4c15a5837b30e9e9e63e663
#
_cell.length_a   1.000
_cell.length_b   1.000
_cell.length_c   1.000
_cell.angle_alpha   90.00
_cell.angle_beta   90.00
_cell.angle_gamma   90.00
#
_symmetry.space_group_name_H-M   'P 1'
#
loop_
_entity.id
_entity.type
_entity.pdbx_description
1 polymer ?
#
loop_
_entity_poly.entity_id
_entity_poly.type
_entity_poly.pdbx_seq_one_letter_code
_entity_poly.pdbx_strand_id
1 'polypeptide(L)'
;MSYNTHHNIGSGSRTARTLEFGRTHVVRPKGKHQATIVWLHGLGDNGPSSSQLLESLPLPNIKWICPTAPTRPVTLLGGFPCTAWFDVGELSEDGSNDWEALDASAAHIANLLSTEPADVKLGIGGFSMGAAMALYSATCYALGRYGNGNPYPVNLKAIVGLSGWLPGARSLKSKVQSSHEAGRRAASLPILLCHGISDDVVLYKYGEKSAHSLTSAGFRYLTFKSYDGIGHYTVPAEMDEICHWLTPKLGLEGYRS
;
A
#
# COMPACT_ATOMS: atom_id res chain seq x y z
N MET A 1 -63.04 24.21 -12.29
CA MET A 1 -62.07 24.54 -11.25
C MET A 1 -61.15 23.38 -11.12
N SER A 2 -59.95 23.48 -11.73
CA SER A 2 -58.96 22.41 -11.75
C SER A 2 -57.85 22.78 -10.76
N TYR A 3 -57.59 21.93 -9.78
CA TYR A 3 -56.46 22.09 -8.87
C TYR A 3 -55.29 21.24 -9.37
N ASN A 4 -54.22 21.91 -9.84
CA ASN A 4 -52.93 21.31 -10.14
C ASN A 4 -52.14 21.20 -8.85
N THR A 5 -51.87 19.98 -8.40
CA THR A 5 -50.91 19.69 -7.33
C THR A 5 -49.56 19.35 -7.96
N HIS A 6 -48.65 20.29 -7.91
CA HIS A 6 -47.25 20.04 -8.23
C HIS A 6 -46.61 19.30 -7.07
N HIS A 7 -46.25 18.02 -7.26
CA HIS A 7 -45.35 17.30 -6.37
C HIS A 7 -43.90 17.66 -6.73
N ASN A 8 -43.31 18.45 -5.86
CA ASN A 8 -41.90 18.78 -5.90
C ASN A 8 -41.12 17.58 -5.33
N ILE A 9 -40.52 16.74 -6.19
CA ILE A 9 -39.62 15.68 -5.78
C ILE A 9 -38.27 16.36 -5.51
N GLY A 10 -38.00 16.64 -4.24
CA GLY A 10 -36.68 17.10 -3.81
C GLY A 10 -35.62 16.04 -4.11
N SER A 11 -34.74 16.32 -5.06
CA SER A 11 -33.52 15.56 -5.27
C SER A 11 -32.62 15.82 -4.08
N GLY A 12 -32.67 14.91 -3.11
CA GLY A 12 -31.71 14.88 -2.02
C GLY A 12 -30.32 14.56 -2.58
N SER A 13 -29.50 15.59 -2.74
CA SER A 13 -28.07 15.45 -2.94
C SER A 13 -27.52 14.64 -1.78
N ARG A 14 -27.20 13.36 -2.00
CA ARG A 14 -26.38 12.58 -1.09
C ARG A 14 -24.99 13.20 -1.14
N THR A 15 -24.70 14.11 -0.21
CA THR A 15 -23.34 14.51 0.07
C THR A 15 -22.56 13.23 0.44
N ALA A 16 -21.63 12.84 -0.43
CA ALA A 16 -20.71 11.74 -0.12
C ALA A 16 -20.04 12.05 1.21
N ARG A 17 -20.25 11.21 2.23
CA ARG A 17 -19.55 11.35 3.51
C ARG A 17 -18.07 11.17 3.23
N THR A 18 -17.30 12.25 3.38
CA THR A 18 -15.83 12.18 3.35
C THR A 18 -15.39 11.28 4.48
N LEU A 19 -14.70 10.18 4.15
CA LEU A 19 -14.13 9.27 5.13
C LEU A 19 -12.91 9.93 5.77
N GLU A 20 -12.85 9.89 7.09
CA GLU A 20 -11.73 10.45 7.86
C GLU A 20 -10.71 9.36 8.19
N PHE A 21 -9.44 9.63 7.88
CA PHE A 21 -8.33 8.80 8.31
C PHE A 21 -8.17 8.89 9.83
N GLY A 22 -7.80 7.77 10.44
CA GLY A 22 -7.55 7.73 11.86
C GLY A 22 -6.20 8.35 12.24
N ARG A 23 -5.77 8.06 13.47
CA ARG A 23 -4.55 8.64 14.05
C ARG A 23 -3.29 8.07 13.38
N THR A 24 -2.37 8.94 13.01
CA THR A 24 -1.05 8.57 12.52
C THR A 24 -0.05 8.49 13.68
N HIS A 25 0.66 7.37 13.77
CA HIS A 25 1.71 7.15 14.75
C HIS A 25 3.07 7.21 14.06
N VAL A 26 4.08 7.80 14.73
CA VAL A 26 5.42 7.95 14.17
C VAL A 26 6.44 7.28 15.06
N VAL A 27 7.29 6.43 14.48
CA VAL A 27 8.49 5.89 15.12
C VAL A 27 9.69 6.70 14.62
N ARG A 28 10.27 7.47 15.52
CA ARG A 28 11.41 8.34 15.18
C ARG A 28 12.68 7.53 14.94
N PRO A 29 13.56 7.96 14.02
CA PRO A 29 14.85 7.29 13.85
C PRO A 29 15.70 7.43 15.12
N LYS A 30 16.40 6.35 15.48
CA LYS A 30 17.31 6.31 16.64
C LYS A 30 18.70 6.82 16.30
N GLY A 31 19.05 6.81 15.01
CA GLY A 31 20.29 7.34 14.47
C GLY A 31 20.04 8.44 13.44
N LYS A 32 20.98 8.61 12.52
CA LYS A 32 20.84 9.59 11.43
C LYS A 32 19.62 9.26 10.58
N HIS A 33 18.75 10.23 10.37
CA HIS A 33 17.55 10.08 9.54
C HIS A 33 17.95 10.04 8.07
N GLN A 34 17.88 8.85 7.47
CA GLN A 34 18.29 8.60 6.08
C GLN A 34 17.12 8.20 5.20
N ALA A 35 16.07 7.62 5.77
CA ALA A 35 14.88 7.20 5.05
C ALA A 35 13.63 7.37 5.89
N THR A 36 12.50 7.53 5.20
CA THR A 36 11.16 7.50 5.79
C THR A 36 10.32 6.48 5.03
N ILE A 37 9.68 5.58 5.77
CA ILE A 37 8.77 4.58 5.24
C ILE A 37 7.41 4.76 5.89
N VAL A 38 6.36 4.87 5.06
CA VAL A 38 4.98 4.73 5.52
C VAL A 38 4.65 3.25 5.57
N TRP A 39 4.22 2.77 6.72
CA TRP A 39 3.82 1.38 6.91
C TRP A 39 2.32 1.26 7.10
N LEU A 40 1.69 0.41 6.30
CA LEU A 40 0.25 0.28 6.18
C LEU A 40 -0.23 -1.04 6.81
N HIS A 41 -1.11 -0.91 7.81
CA HIS A 41 -1.70 -2.06 8.49
C HIS A 41 -2.70 -2.81 7.61
N GLY A 42 -3.06 -4.02 8.02
CA GLY A 42 -4.11 -4.81 7.40
C GLY A 42 -5.53 -4.39 7.81
N LEU A 43 -6.51 -5.06 7.23
CA LEU A 43 -7.94 -4.85 7.51
C LEU A 43 -8.25 -4.97 9.00
N GLY A 44 -8.90 -3.97 9.57
CA GLY A 44 -9.33 -3.98 10.97
C GLY A 44 -8.25 -3.63 11.99
N ASP A 45 -7.01 -3.38 11.57
CA ASP A 45 -5.90 -3.03 12.43
C ASP A 45 -5.71 -1.49 12.54
N ASN A 46 -4.59 -1.01 13.02
CA ASN A 46 -4.33 0.41 13.23
C ASN A 46 -2.82 0.76 13.21
N GLY A 47 -2.53 2.06 13.16
CA GLY A 47 -1.16 2.57 13.16
C GLY A 47 -0.34 2.22 14.42
N PRO A 48 -0.90 2.36 15.65
CA PRO A 48 -0.18 1.98 16.88
C PRO A 48 0.32 0.53 16.89
N SER A 49 -0.46 -0.43 16.41
CA SER A 49 -0.04 -1.84 16.30
C SER A 49 1.13 -2.00 15.35
N SER A 50 1.12 -1.32 14.21
CA SER A 50 2.25 -1.31 13.27
C SER A 50 3.50 -0.71 13.91
N SER A 51 3.36 0.38 14.66
CA SER A 51 4.49 1.04 15.30
C SER A 51 5.20 0.14 16.31
N GLN A 52 4.46 -0.66 17.06
CA GLN A 52 5.03 -1.64 18.01
C GLN A 52 5.89 -2.68 17.31
N LEU A 53 5.43 -3.19 16.17
CA LEU A 53 6.20 -4.14 15.35
C LEU A 53 7.50 -3.52 14.84
N LEU A 54 7.43 -2.30 14.33
CA LEU A 54 8.57 -1.63 13.66
C LEU A 54 9.59 -1.06 14.63
N GLU A 55 9.16 -0.66 15.81
CA GLU A 55 10.01 -0.03 16.83
C GLU A 55 11.15 -0.93 17.30
N SER A 56 10.96 -2.24 17.27
CA SER A 56 11.95 -3.23 17.67
C SER A 56 12.94 -3.61 16.56
N LEU A 57 12.72 -3.17 15.31
CA LEU A 57 13.59 -3.54 14.20
C LEU A 57 14.95 -2.82 14.29
N PRO A 58 16.05 -3.50 13.95
CA PRO A 58 17.39 -2.90 13.95
C PRO A 58 17.64 -2.03 12.72
N LEU A 59 16.81 -1.02 12.54
CA LEU A 59 16.85 -0.04 11.44
C LEU A 59 16.84 1.38 12.01
N PRO A 60 17.96 1.82 12.64
CA PRO A 60 18.00 3.08 13.38
C PRO A 60 17.91 4.32 12.49
N ASN A 61 18.09 4.19 11.19
CA ASN A 61 18.12 5.30 10.24
C ASN A 61 16.77 5.55 9.55
N ILE A 62 15.75 4.77 9.89
CA ILE A 62 14.42 4.88 9.31
C ILE A 62 13.45 5.55 10.28
N LYS A 63 12.76 6.56 9.77
CA LYS A 63 11.53 7.08 10.37
C LYS A 63 10.35 6.30 9.81
N TRP A 64 9.55 5.72 10.69
CA TRP A 64 8.34 5.01 10.29
C TRP A 64 7.12 5.88 10.54
N ILE A 65 6.30 6.06 9.52
CA ILE A 65 5.00 6.73 9.63
C ILE A 65 3.93 5.65 9.52
N CYS A 66 3.13 5.49 10.57
CA CYS A 66 2.12 4.45 10.68
C CYS A 66 0.72 5.07 10.75
N PRO A 67 0.09 5.36 9.61
CA PRO A 67 -1.26 5.91 9.58
C PRO A 67 -2.31 4.85 9.92
N THR A 68 -3.50 5.29 10.30
CA THR A 68 -4.67 4.42 10.50
C THR A 68 -5.70 4.72 9.41
N ALA A 69 -6.16 3.67 8.74
CA ALA A 69 -7.18 3.76 7.71
C ALA A 69 -8.52 4.26 8.26
N PRO A 70 -9.40 4.80 7.40
CA PRO A 70 -10.75 5.15 7.80
C PRO A 70 -11.55 3.93 8.24
N THR A 71 -12.46 4.12 9.18
CA THR A 71 -13.50 3.13 9.48
C THR A 71 -14.60 3.23 8.43
N ARG A 72 -14.87 2.12 7.75
CA ARG A 72 -15.87 2.04 6.68
C ARG A 72 -16.56 0.69 6.65
N PRO A 73 -17.76 0.60 6.08
CA PRO A 73 -18.37 -0.69 5.77
C PRO A 73 -17.47 -1.48 4.81
N VAL A 74 -17.29 -2.78 5.07
CA VAL A 74 -16.47 -3.68 4.24
C VAL A 74 -17.33 -4.77 3.65
N THR A 75 -17.41 -4.83 2.34
CA THR A 75 -18.26 -5.78 1.60
C THR A 75 -17.94 -7.24 1.95
N LEU A 76 -16.67 -7.59 2.06
CA LEU A 76 -16.21 -8.93 2.46
C LEU A 76 -16.76 -9.35 3.83
N LEU A 77 -17.02 -8.40 4.70
CA LEU A 77 -17.55 -8.62 6.06
C LEU A 77 -19.06 -8.37 6.14
N GLY A 78 -19.79 -8.47 5.04
CA GLY A 78 -21.22 -8.22 4.99
C GLY A 78 -21.62 -6.77 5.29
N GLY A 79 -20.73 -5.81 5.05
CA GLY A 79 -20.94 -4.39 5.35
C GLY A 79 -20.60 -4.00 6.78
N PHE A 80 -20.03 -4.89 7.58
CA PHE A 80 -19.59 -4.59 8.94
C PHE A 80 -18.47 -3.52 8.90
N PRO A 81 -18.57 -2.44 9.70
CA PRO A 81 -17.57 -1.38 9.70
C PRO A 81 -16.26 -1.83 10.37
N CYS A 82 -15.14 -1.57 9.70
CA CYS A 82 -13.81 -1.66 10.30
C CYS A 82 -12.83 -0.78 9.53
N THR A 83 -11.62 -0.63 10.05
CA THR A 83 -10.57 0.13 9.38
C THR A 83 -10.15 -0.57 8.10
N ALA A 84 -10.20 0.15 6.98
CA ALA A 84 -9.86 -0.36 5.66
C ALA A 84 -9.36 0.78 4.75
N TRP A 85 -8.30 0.52 4.00
CA TRP A 85 -7.75 1.47 3.04
C TRP A 85 -8.67 1.65 1.82
N PHE A 86 -9.41 0.62 1.48
CA PHE A 86 -10.40 0.58 0.40
C PHE A 86 -11.41 -0.53 0.68
N ASP A 87 -12.53 -0.53 0.01
CA ASP A 87 -13.48 -1.63 0.12
C ASP A 87 -12.98 -2.85 -0.66
N VAL A 88 -13.19 -4.01 -0.09
CA VAL A 88 -12.86 -5.29 -0.68
C VAL A 88 -14.05 -6.23 -0.55
N GLY A 89 -14.40 -6.87 -1.67
CA GLY A 89 -15.31 -8.00 -1.69
C GLY A 89 -14.53 -9.30 -1.72
N GLU A 90 -14.92 -10.21 -2.58
CA GLU A 90 -14.18 -11.44 -2.79
C GLU A 90 -12.82 -11.15 -3.46
N LEU A 91 -11.75 -11.75 -2.94
CA LEU A 91 -10.44 -11.72 -3.60
C LEU A 91 -10.48 -12.70 -4.79
N SER A 92 -10.74 -12.16 -5.98
CA SER A 92 -10.72 -12.90 -7.24
C SER A 92 -10.10 -12.05 -8.33
N GLU A 93 -9.61 -12.68 -9.39
CA GLU A 93 -9.06 -11.98 -10.55
C GLU A 93 -10.12 -11.14 -11.27
N ASP A 94 -11.39 -11.51 -11.13
CA ASP A 94 -12.54 -10.86 -11.76
C ASP A 94 -13.24 -9.86 -10.82
N GLY A 95 -12.76 -9.73 -9.58
CA GLY A 95 -13.31 -8.80 -8.61
C GLY A 95 -13.13 -7.35 -9.04
N SER A 96 -14.18 -6.54 -8.86
CA SER A 96 -14.10 -5.09 -9.08
C SER A 96 -13.24 -4.44 -8.00
N ASN A 97 -12.43 -3.47 -8.39
CA ASN A 97 -11.62 -2.67 -7.45
C ASN A 97 -12.33 -1.37 -7.08
N ASP A 98 -12.15 -0.96 -5.84
CA ASP A 98 -12.59 0.33 -5.32
C ASP A 98 -11.56 1.43 -5.68
N TRP A 99 -11.58 1.85 -6.93
CA TRP A 99 -10.60 2.81 -7.46
C TRP A 99 -10.61 4.15 -6.75
N GLU A 100 -11.78 4.63 -6.39
CA GLU A 100 -11.92 5.91 -5.69
C GLU A 100 -11.21 5.88 -4.33
N ALA A 101 -11.43 4.85 -3.53
CA ALA A 101 -10.78 4.70 -2.24
C ALA A 101 -9.29 4.35 -2.35
N LEU A 102 -8.90 3.57 -3.36
CA LEU A 102 -7.48 3.32 -3.66
C LEU A 102 -6.75 4.63 -3.94
N ASP A 103 -7.31 5.50 -4.77
CA ASP A 103 -6.72 6.80 -5.08
C ASP A 103 -6.72 7.74 -3.87
N ALA A 104 -7.80 7.77 -3.08
CA ALA A 104 -7.87 8.59 -1.87
C ALA A 104 -6.83 8.17 -0.83
N SER A 105 -6.67 6.87 -0.60
CA SER A 105 -5.66 6.34 0.31
C SER A 105 -4.23 6.56 -0.22
N ALA A 106 -4.00 6.36 -1.51
CA ALA A 106 -2.70 6.64 -2.14
C ALA A 106 -2.32 8.12 -2.00
N ALA A 107 -3.27 9.02 -2.19
CA ALA A 107 -3.07 10.46 -2.02
C ALA A 107 -2.76 10.84 -0.56
N HIS A 108 -3.45 10.24 0.40
CA HIS A 108 -3.16 10.45 1.83
C HIS A 108 -1.75 10.00 2.19
N ILE A 109 -1.33 8.83 1.73
CA ILE A 109 0.01 8.29 1.96
C ILE A 109 1.07 9.18 1.31
N ALA A 110 0.86 9.61 0.07
CA ALA A 110 1.75 10.52 -0.62
C ALA A 110 1.88 11.86 0.11
N ASN A 111 0.79 12.37 0.65
CA ASN A 111 0.79 13.60 1.43
C ASN A 111 1.62 13.48 2.71
N LEU A 112 1.57 12.33 3.40
CA LEU A 112 2.42 12.06 4.56
C LEU A 112 3.92 12.08 4.22
N LEU A 113 4.28 11.66 3.01
CA LEU A 113 5.67 11.65 2.53
C LEU A 113 6.12 12.99 1.95
N SER A 114 5.20 13.84 1.51
CA SER A 114 5.50 15.08 0.79
C SER A 114 6.21 16.14 1.63
N THR A 115 6.10 16.07 2.93
CA THR A 115 6.71 17.02 3.89
C THR A 115 8.05 16.55 4.45
N GLU A 116 8.53 15.38 4.02
CA GLU A 116 9.81 14.86 4.46
C GLU A 116 10.99 15.63 3.81
N PRO A 117 12.16 15.70 4.47
CA PRO A 117 13.33 16.39 3.92
C PRO A 117 13.74 15.83 2.55
N ALA A 118 14.23 16.68 1.65
CA ALA A 118 14.56 16.33 0.28
C ALA A 118 15.69 15.30 0.14
N ASP A 119 16.58 15.21 1.14
CA ASP A 119 17.71 14.28 1.18
C ASP A 119 17.36 12.91 1.75
N VAL A 120 16.15 12.73 2.23
CA VAL A 120 15.65 11.48 2.82
C VAL A 120 15.00 10.62 1.74
N LYS A 121 15.36 9.35 1.71
CA LYS A 121 14.77 8.37 0.78
C LYS A 121 13.41 7.92 1.26
N LEU A 122 12.45 7.82 0.34
CA LEU A 122 11.05 7.56 0.65
C LEU A 122 10.63 6.17 0.20
N GLY A 123 9.90 5.47 1.06
CA GLY A 123 9.36 4.14 0.76
C GLY A 123 7.98 3.92 1.38
N ILE A 124 7.34 2.86 0.94
CA ILE A 124 6.05 2.40 1.45
C ILE A 124 6.13 0.90 1.65
N GLY A 125 5.60 0.44 2.77
CA GLY A 125 5.43 -0.98 3.04
C GLY A 125 4.11 -1.26 3.72
N GLY A 126 3.75 -2.54 3.80
CA GLY A 126 2.52 -2.92 4.48
C GLY A 126 2.28 -4.41 4.53
N PHE A 127 1.26 -4.78 5.29
CA PHE A 127 0.81 -6.14 5.49
C PHE A 127 -0.63 -6.31 5.00
N SER A 128 -0.90 -7.40 4.28
CA SER A 128 -2.25 -7.77 3.81
C SER A 128 -2.86 -6.68 2.93
N MET A 129 -4.00 -6.09 3.30
CA MET A 129 -4.59 -4.96 2.58
C MET A 129 -3.61 -3.77 2.49
N GLY A 130 -2.77 -3.57 3.52
CA GLY A 130 -1.71 -2.56 3.51
C GLY A 130 -0.65 -2.84 2.44
N ALA A 131 -0.31 -4.10 2.21
CA ALA A 131 0.59 -4.49 1.12
C ALA A 131 -0.04 -4.21 -0.25
N ALA A 132 -1.33 -4.51 -0.42
CA ALA A 132 -2.05 -4.19 -1.64
C ALA A 132 -2.04 -2.68 -1.92
N MET A 133 -2.23 -1.87 -0.87
CA MET A 133 -2.17 -0.41 -0.97
C MET A 133 -0.77 0.09 -1.32
N ALA A 134 0.28 -0.51 -0.77
CA ALA A 134 1.68 -0.20 -1.10
C ALA A 134 1.98 -0.52 -2.57
N LEU A 135 1.51 -1.65 -3.08
CA LEU A 135 1.67 -2.05 -4.48
C LEU A 135 0.89 -1.14 -5.43
N TYR A 136 -0.30 -0.71 -5.04
CA TYR A 136 -1.05 0.28 -5.82
C TYR A 136 -0.29 1.62 -5.90
N SER A 137 0.30 2.07 -4.81
CA SER A 137 1.15 3.27 -4.80
C SER A 137 2.39 3.12 -5.70
N ALA A 138 3.01 1.94 -5.74
CA ALA A 138 4.09 1.63 -6.67
C ALA A 138 3.64 1.75 -8.14
N THR A 139 2.43 1.30 -8.43
CA THR A 139 1.81 1.45 -9.75
C THR A 139 1.61 2.92 -10.11
N CYS A 140 1.08 3.71 -9.20
CA CYS A 140 0.90 5.17 -9.38
C CYS A 140 2.25 5.86 -9.64
N TYR A 141 3.27 5.49 -8.89
CA TYR A 141 4.63 5.99 -9.10
C TYR A 141 5.15 5.69 -10.51
N ALA A 142 5.06 4.44 -10.93
CA ALA A 142 5.54 4.04 -12.26
C ALA A 142 4.79 4.78 -13.37
N LEU A 143 3.47 4.88 -13.28
CA LEU A 143 2.64 5.58 -14.25
C LEU A 143 2.77 7.10 -14.17
N GLY A 144 3.28 7.65 -13.08
CA GLY A 144 3.39 9.08 -12.83
C GLY A 144 2.06 9.75 -12.50
N ARG A 145 1.02 8.98 -12.26
CA ARG A 145 -0.34 9.47 -11.98
C ARG A 145 -1.15 8.46 -11.17
N TYR A 146 -2.14 8.96 -10.43
CA TYR A 146 -3.19 8.15 -9.82
C TYR A 146 -4.15 7.59 -10.89
N GLY A 147 -5.01 6.66 -10.51
CA GLY A 147 -6.06 6.13 -11.38
C GLY A 147 -7.01 7.20 -11.89
N ASN A 148 -7.23 8.28 -11.14
CA ASN A 148 -8.03 9.43 -11.54
C ASN A 148 -7.33 10.40 -12.51
N GLY A 149 -6.07 10.14 -12.86
CA GLY A 149 -5.28 10.95 -13.79
C GLY A 149 -4.47 12.09 -13.16
N ASN A 150 -4.65 12.39 -11.89
CA ASN A 150 -3.84 13.41 -11.21
C ASN A 150 -2.39 12.96 -11.07
N PRO A 151 -1.40 13.88 -11.16
CA PRO A 151 0.01 13.55 -11.04
C PRO A 151 0.36 12.92 -9.69
N TYR A 152 1.16 11.86 -9.70
CA TYR A 152 1.70 11.25 -8.48
C TYR A 152 2.97 11.99 -8.04
N PRO A 153 3.01 12.56 -6.81
CA PRO A 153 4.05 13.53 -6.47
C PRO A 153 5.30 12.94 -5.81
N VAL A 154 5.30 11.65 -5.42
CA VAL A 154 6.37 11.07 -4.60
C VAL A 154 7.35 10.28 -5.44
N ASN A 155 8.65 10.47 -5.17
CA ASN A 155 9.72 9.66 -5.76
C ASN A 155 10.04 8.49 -4.84
N LEU A 156 9.44 7.33 -5.10
CA LEU A 156 9.61 6.14 -4.28
C LEU A 156 10.94 5.43 -4.56
N LYS A 157 11.59 4.96 -3.50
CA LYS A 157 12.88 4.25 -3.54
C LYS A 157 12.82 2.80 -3.09
N ALA A 158 11.77 2.38 -2.40
CA ALA A 158 11.56 0.99 -1.98
C ALA A 158 10.09 0.73 -1.68
N ILE A 159 9.66 -0.48 -1.99
CA ILE A 159 8.32 -1.00 -1.65
C ILE A 159 8.49 -2.35 -0.98
N VAL A 160 7.75 -2.57 0.12
CA VAL A 160 7.69 -3.85 0.83
C VAL A 160 6.23 -4.28 0.95
N GLY A 161 5.90 -5.46 0.46
CA GLY A 161 4.56 -6.03 0.57
C GLY A 161 4.56 -7.40 1.21
N LEU A 162 3.89 -7.54 2.36
CA LEU A 162 3.78 -8.80 3.08
C LEU A 162 2.35 -9.34 2.97
N SER A 163 2.20 -10.56 2.47
CA SER A 163 0.93 -11.29 2.45
C SER A 163 -0.21 -10.53 1.75
N GLY A 164 0.09 -9.87 0.65
CA GLY A 164 -0.85 -9.03 -0.09
C GLY A 164 -1.10 -9.47 -1.52
N TRP A 165 -1.64 -8.56 -2.29
CA TRP A 165 -1.97 -8.75 -3.70
C TRP A 165 -1.84 -7.42 -4.47
N LEU A 166 -1.85 -7.51 -5.80
CA LEU A 166 -1.73 -6.34 -6.67
C LEU A 166 -3.11 -5.92 -7.20
N PRO A 167 -3.66 -4.78 -6.74
CA PRO A 167 -4.86 -4.21 -7.36
C PRO A 167 -4.60 -3.82 -8.82
N GLY A 168 -5.53 -4.13 -9.72
CA GLY A 168 -5.42 -3.75 -11.11
C GLY A 168 -4.37 -4.50 -11.92
N ALA A 169 -3.99 -5.70 -11.50
CA ALA A 169 -2.95 -6.51 -12.13
C ALA A 169 -3.17 -6.71 -13.64
N ARG A 170 -4.40 -6.91 -14.08
CA ARG A 170 -4.74 -7.19 -15.50
C ARG A 170 -4.37 -6.07 -16.45
N SER A 171 -4.51 -4.81 -16.02
CA SER A 171 -4.27 -3.65 -16.89
C SER A 171 -2.87 -3.05 -16.74
N LEU A 172 -2.08 -3.53 -15.78
CA LEU A 172 -0.80 -2.92 -15.44
C LEU A 172 0.19 -2.94 -16.58
N LYS A 173 0.38 -4.11 -17.21
CA LYS A 173 1.37 -4.29 -18.28
C LYS A 173 1.12 -3.33 -19.45
N SER A 174 -0.11 -3.25 -19.93
CA SER A 174 -0.45 -2.36 -21.05
C SER A 174 -0.27 -0.89 -20.70
N LYS A 175 -0.62 -0.50 -19.46
CA LYS A 175 -0.44 0.88 -18.99
C LYS A 175 1.03 1.27 -18.89
N VAL A 176 1.88 0.42 -18.34
CA VAL A 176 3.33 0.68 -18.24
C VAL A 176 3.99 0.71 -19.61
N GLN A 177 3.62 -0.22 -20.51
CA GLN A 177 4.17 -0.28 -21.87
C GLN A 177 3.74 0.89 -22.76
N SER A 178 2.67 1.59 -22.44
CA SER A 178 2.19 2.74 -23.21
C SER A 178 3.08 3.98 -23.07
N SER A 179 4.02 4.01 -22.14
CA SER A 179 4.88 5.14 -21.87
C SER A 179 6.32 4.69 -21.61
N HIS A 180 7.28 5.28 -22.32
CA HIS A 180 8.71 5.02 -22.08
C HIS A 180 9.12 5.41 -20.66
N GLU A 181 8.64 6.54 -20.16
CA GLU A 181 8.95 7.03 -18.82
C GLU A 181 8.37 6.11 -17.74
N ALA A 182 7.16 5.58 -17.93
CA ALA A 182 6.56 4.60 -17.01
C ALA A 182 7.42 3.34 -16.93
N GLY A 183 7.87 2.81 -18.06
CA GLY A 183 8.77 1.66 -18.12
C GLY A 183 10.10 1.93 -17.39
N ARG A 184 10.67 3.11 -17.53
CA ARG A 184 11.91 3.48 -16.84
C ARG A 184 11.72 3.57 -15.31
N ARG A 185 10.63 4.17 -14.86
CA ARG A 185 10.32 4.24 -13.41
C ARG A 185 10.06 2.87 -12.83
N ALA A 186 9.27 2.04 -13.50
CA ALA A 186 9.03 0.66 -13.08
C ALA A 186 10.36 -0.12 -12.97
N ALA A 187 11.24 0.00 -13.95
CA ALA A 187 12.54 -0.67 -13.96
C ALA A 187 13.48 -0.21 -12.84
N SER A 188 13.28 0.96 -12.26
CA SER A 188 14.17 1.54 -11.24
C SER A 188 13.71 1.29 -9.80
N LEU A 189 12.45 0.88 -9.56
CA LEU A 189 11.88 0.75 -8.23
C LEU A 189 12.10 -0.65 -7.65
N PRO A 190 12.89 -0.80 -6.57
CA PRO A 190 13.02 -2.08 -5.86
C PRO A 190 11.74 -2.44 -5.10
N ILE A 191 11.32 -3.69 -5.24
CA ILE A 191 10.15 -4.26 -4.56
C ILE A 191 10.51 -5.56 -3.88
N LEU A 192 10.17 -5.70 -2.60
CA LEU A 192 10.22 -6.96 -1.85
C LEU A 192 8.81 -7.43 -1.57
N LEU A 193 8.48 -8.64 -2.01
CA LEU A 193 7.24 -9.33 -1.68
C LEU A 193 7.54 -10.57 -0.86
N CYS A 194 6.83 -10.76 0.24
CA CYS A 194 6.90 -11.93 1.10
C CYS A 194 5.51 -12.53 1.27
N HIS A 195 5.42 -13.87 1.21
CA HIS A 195 4.13 -14.55 1.33
C HIS A 195 4.29 -15.94 1.93
N GLY A 196 3.47 -16.27 2.91
CA GLY A 196 3.40 -17.61 3.47
C GLY A 196 2.70 -18.58 2.52
N ILE A 197 3.29 -19.75 2.31
CA ILE A 197 2.72 -20.77 1.40
C ILE A 197 1.41 -21.33 1.93
N SER A 198 1.23 -21.34 3.26
CA SER A 198 0.03 -21.83 3.93
C SER A 198 -0.99 -20.73 4.27
N ASP A 199 -0.86 -19.55 3.68
CA ASP A 199 -1.80 -18.45 3.89
C ASP A 199 -3.19 -18.82 3.40
N ASP A 200 -4.16 -18.83 4.30
CA ASP A 200 -5.56 -19.20 4.07
C ASP A 200 -6.51 -17.99 3.97
N VAL A 201 -5.98 -16.80 4.14
CA VAL A 201 -6.75 -15.53 4.04
C VAL A 201 -6.48 -14.87 2.69
N VAL A 202 -5.24 -14.55 2.41
CA VAL A 202 -4.77 -14.14 1.08
C VAL A 202 -3.95 -15.29 0.52
N LEU A 203 -4.58 -16.11 -0.31
CA LEU A 203 -3.96 -17.33 -0.82
C LEU A 203 -2.61 -17.03 -1.49
N TYR A 204 -1.63 -17.90 -1.26
CA TYR A 204 -0.28 -17.79 -1.81
C TYR A 204 -0.27 -17.52 -3.33
N LYS A 205 -1.21 -18.12 -4.07
CA LYS A 205 -1.34 -17.90 -5.51
C LYS A 205 -1.50 -16.42 -5.90
N TYR A 206 -2.11 -15.60 -5.04
CA TYR A 206 -2.27 -14.16 -5.30
C TYR A 206 -0.95 -13.41 -5.14
N GLY A 207 -0.12 -13.83 -4.19
CA GLY A 207 1.24 -13.31 -4.06
C GLY A 207 2.11 -13.64 -5.25
N GLU A 208 2.10 -14.90 -5.70
CA GLU A 208 2.81 -15.34 -6.89
C GLU A 208 2.36 -14.60 -8.16
N LYS A 209 1.06 -14.50 -8.38
CA LYS A 209 0.49 -13.79 -9.52
C LYS A 209 0.83 -12.31 -9.50
N SER A 210 0.83 -11.70 -8.32
CA SER A 210 1.23 -10.30 -8.16
C SER A 210 2.69 -10.09 -8.55
N ALA A 211 3.59 -10.95 -8.08
CA ALA A 211 4.99 -10.93 -8.46
C ALA A 211 5.19 -11.10 -9.96
N HIS A 212 4.48 -12.05 -10.57
CA HIS A 212 4.53 -12.29 -12.02
C HIS A 212 4.02 -11.09 -12.80
N SER A 213 2.88 -10.52 -12.41
CA SER A 213 2.30 -9.35 -13.09
C SER A 213 3.20 -8.12 -13.03
N LEU A 214 3.81 -7.87 -11.88
CA LEU A 214 4.77 -6.77 -11.72
C LEU A 214 6.01 -6.98 -12.59
N THR A 215 6.60 -8.17 -12.55
CA THR A 215 7.79 -8.49 -13.36
C THR A 215 7.48 -8.37 -14.85
N SER A 216 6.35 -8.90 -15.30
CA SER A 216 5.91 -8.82 -16.70
C SER A 216 5.64 -7.39 -17.15
N ALA A 217 5.23 -6.52 -16.24
CA ALA A 217 4.98 -5.11 -16.53
C ALA A 217 6.27 -4.26 -16.60
N GLY A 218 7.40 -4.79 -16.16
CA GLY A 218 8.69 -4.11 -16.24
C GLY A 218 9.33 -3.73 -14.91
N PHE A 219 8.80 -4.17 -13.78
CA PHE A 219 9.45 -4.01 -12.48
C PHE A 219 10.58 -5.04 -12.33
N ARG A 220 11.79 -4.65 -12.71
CA ARG A 220 12.95 -5.56 -12.81
C ARG A 220 13.58 -5.91 -11.46
N TYR A 221 13.50 -5.02 -10.48
CA TYR A 221 14.12 -5.20 -9.17
C TYR A 221 13.10 -5.72 -8.16
N LEU A 222 12.45 -6.82 -8.50
CA LEU A 222 11.48 -7.49 -7.64
C LEU A 222 12.09 -8.76 -7.05
N THR A 223 12.04 -8.87 -5.73
CA THR A 223 12.38 -10.06 -4.96
C THR A 223 11.10 -10.63 -4.37
N PHE A 224 10.85 -11.92 -4.60
CA PHE A 224 9.71 -12.65 -4.03
C PHE A 224 10.21 -13.75 -3.12
N LYS A 225 9.83 -13.70 -1.84
CA LYS A 225 10.21 -14.69 -0.81
C LYS A 225 9.00 -15.46 -0.33
N SER A 226 9.12 -16.78 -0.33
CA SER A 226 8.08 -17.72 0.12
C SER A 226 8.49 -18.34 1.45
N TYR A 227 7.51 -18.59 2.32
CA TYR A 227 7.75 -19.15 3.65
C TYR A 227 6.89 -20.41 3.86
N ASP A 228 7.55 -21.57 3.96
CA ASP A 228 6.89 -22.85 4.17
C ASP A 228 6.20 -22.91 5.54
N GLY A 229 4.96 -23.44 5.55
CA GLY A 229 4.18 -23.64 6.77
C GLY A 229 3.69 -22.36 7.43
N ILE A 230 3.89 -21.20 6.79
CA ILE A 230 3.48 -19.91 7.34
C ILE A 230 2.15 -19.49 6.75
N GLY A 231 1.22 -19.10 7.62
CA GLY A 231 -0.10 -18.60 7.28
C GLY A 231 -0.14 -17.07 7.12
N HIS A 232 -1.31 -16.47 7.39
CA HIS A 232 -1.55 -15.05 7.24
C HIS A 232 -1.10 -14.25 8.48
N TYR A 233 0.20 -14.20 8.72
CA TYR A 233 0.83 -13.47 9.83
C TYR A 233 2.32 -13.24 9.52
N THR A 234 2.93 -12.32 10.24
CA THR A 234 4.37 -12.06 10.15
C THR A 234 5.14 -12.97 11.08
N VAL A 235 6.36 -13.35 10.67
CA VAL A 235 7.29 -14.15 11.49
C VAL A 235 8.65 -13.44 11.59
N PRO A 236 9.45 -13.72 12.64
CA PRO A 236 10.77 -13.07 12.80
C PRO A 236 11.68 -13.21 11.59
N ALA A 237 11.70 -14.37 10.94
CA ALA A 237 12.52 -14.60 9.74
C ALA A 237 12.15 -13.67 8.59
N GLU A 238 10.86 -13.36 8.42
CA GLU A 238 10.36 -12.41 7.42
C GLU A 238 10.77 -10.98 7.77
N MET A 239 10.68 -10.60 9.04
CA MET A 239 11.10 -9.28 9.50
C MET A 239 12.61 -9.08 9.35
N ASP A 240 13.41 -10.13 9.60
CA ASP A 240 14.86 -10.12 9.37
C ASP A 240 15.18 -9.93 7.87
N GLU A 241 14.44 -10.59 7.00
CA GLU A 241 14.59 -10.43 5.54
C GLU A 241 14.33 -8.98 5.11
N ILE A 242 13.32 -8.33 5.68
CA ILE A 242 13.03 -6.92 5.41
C ILE A 242 14.21 -6.04 5.80
N CYS A 243 14.79 -6.25 6.98
CA CYS A 243 15.95 -5.50 7.45
C CYS A 243 17.15 -5.68 6.53
N HIS A 244 17.48 -6.92 6.15
CA HIS A 244 18.56 -7.23 5.24
C HIS A 244 18.36 -6.63 3.84
N TRP A 245 17.13 -6.62 3.36
CA TRP A 245 16.81 -6.08 2.04
C TRP A 245 16.81 -4.55 2.00
N LEU A 246 16.21 -3.89 3.01
CA LEU A 246 16.12 -2.43 3.06
C LEU A 246 17.49 -1.75 3.23
N THR A 247 18.37 -2.33 4.02
CA THR A 247 19.66 -1.72 4.36
C THR A 247 20.47 -1.32 3.12
N PRO A 248 20.79 -2.21 2.17
CA PRO A 248 21.49 -1.82 0.95
C PRO A 248 20.62 -1.02 -0.02
N LYS A 249 19.33 -1.31 -0.12
CA LYS A 249 18.42 -0.61 -1.06
C LYS A 249 18.28 0.86 -0.74
N LEU A 250 18.28 1.22 0.55
CA LEU A 250 18.18 2.60 1.02
C LEU A 250 19.54 3.19 1.43
N GLY A 251 20.63 2.44 1.29
CA GLY A 251 21.99 2.91 1.64
C GLY A 251 22.11 3.32 3.12
N LEU A 252 21.54 2.52 4.04
CA LEU A 252 21.51 2.82 5.46
C LEU A 252 22.85 2.56 6.12
N GLU A 253 23.28 3.45 7.02
CA GLU A 253 24.54 3.35 7.74
C GLU A 253 24.50 2.36 8.92
N GLY A 254 23.32 2.06 9.46
CA GLY A 254 23.14 1.22 10.65
C GLY A 254 23.57 1.92 11.93
N TYR A 255 23.83 1.12 12.97
CA TYR A 255 24.46 1.63 14.19
C TYR A 255 25.95 1.86 13.92
N ARG A 256 26.43 3.07 14.20
CA ARG A 256 27.88 3.31 14.22
C ARG A 256 28.46 2.58 15.43
N SER A 257 29.41 1.69 15.18
CA SER A 257 30.26 1.09 16.22
C SER A 257 31.19 2.14 16.86
#